data_ad56230e18d8ab41d62e2bf8f7a89979
#
_entry.id   ad56230e18d8ab41d62e2bf8f7a89979
#
_cell.length_a   1.000
_cell.length_b   1.000
_cell.length_c   1.000
_cell.angle_alpha   90.00
_cell.angle_beta   90.00
_cell.angle_gamma   90.00
#
_symmetry.space_group_name_H-M   'P 1'
#
loop_
_entity.id
_entity.type
_entity.pdbx_description
1 polymer ?
#
loop_
_entity_poly.entity_id
_entity_poly.type
_entity_poly.pdbx_seq_one_letter_code
_entity_poly.pdbx_strand_id
1 'polypeptide(L)'
;RFINDQERKSIYELEDIEKSVHKLEQLLKIGNREEISEFLNDMLSNKNRDEINYLIIQILATAHRCVSVLSDNDALSELFSSNNPFTSRLSFDFNEQYKNELISLCLDARDIISRSQRHESETICDRALQIINDEYMNEDLSLTDASDKLGVSPNYLSALIKKTKSQNFIALVTERRMKAASDLLLCTSMKIFEISQKCGYSDQH
;
A
#
# COMPACT_ATOMS: atom_id res chain seq x y z
N ARG A 1 -18.63 0.95 43.09
CA ARG A 1 -18.94 -0.42 42.64
C ARG A 1 -17.64 -1.15 42.44
N PHE A 2 -17.32 -2.15 43.26
CA PHE A 2 -16.11 -2.97 43.07
C PHE A 2 -16.36 -3.92 41.89
N ILE A 3 -15.50 -3.88 40.90
CA ILE A 3 -15.48 -4.80 39.77
C ILE A 3 -15.03 -6.16 40.32
N ASN A 4 -15.83 -7.22 40.09
CA ASN A 4 -15.53 -8.59 40.52
C ASN A 4 -14.26 -9.11 39.76
N ASP A 5 -13.51 -10.04 40.37
CA ASP A 5 -12.30 -10.61 39.76
C ASP A 5 -12.56 -11.30 38.43
N GLN A 6 -13.76 -11.87 38.21
CA GLN A 6 -14.17 -12.39 36.90
C GLN A 6 -14.38 -11.29 35.85
N GLU A 7 -14.97 -10.15 36.23
CA GLU A 7 -15.14 -9.01 35.34
C GLU A 7 -13.79 -8.40 34.97
N ARG A 8 -12.83 -8.33 35.90
CA ARG A 8 -11.47 -7.88 35.64
C ARG A 8 -10.75 -8.80 34.65
N LYS A 9 -10.83 -10.12 34.86
CA LYS A 9 -10.23 -11.10 33.96
C LYS A 9 -10.79 -10.99 32.54
N SER A 10 -12.10 -10.84 32.39
CA SER A 10 -12.76 -10.64 31.11
C SER A 10 -12.32 -9.34 30.41
N ILE A 11 -12.10 -8.25 31.16
CA ILE A 11 -11.62 -6.97 30.60
C ILE A 11 -10.18 -7.12 30.08
N TYR A 12 -9.29 -7.76 30.81
CA TYR A 12 -7.90 -7.99 30.37
C TYR A 12 -7.85 -8.90 29.14
N GLU A 13 -8.67 -9.93 29.07
CA GLU A 13 -8.78 -10.81 27.91
C GLU A 13 -9.25 -10.03 26.65
N LEU A 14 -10.20 -9.10 26.79
CA LEU A 14 -10.66 -8.25 25.70
C LEU A 14 -9.58 -7.26 25.22
N GLU A 15 -8.84 -6.63 26.14
CA GLU A 15 -7.74 -5.72 25.80
C GLU A 15 -6.62 -6.45 25.01
N ASP A 16 -6.32 -7.68 25.38
CA ASP A 16 -5.31 -8.49 24.68
C ASP A 16 -5.79 -8.91 23.28
N ILE A 17 -7.08 -9.18 23.11
CA ILE A 17 -7.66 -9.44 21.80
C ILE A 17 -7.63 -8.20 20.93
N GLU A 18 -7.98 -7.01 21.46
CA GLU A 18 -7.92 -5.75 20.69
C GLU A 18 -6.49 -5.44 20.21
N LYS A 19 -5.48 -5.63 21.05
CA LYS A 19 -4.07 -5.50 20.66
C LYS A 19 -3.70 -6.48 19.54
N SER A 20 -4.17 -7.72 19.65
CA SER A 20 -3.93 -8.75 18.63
C SER A 20 -4.60 -8.42 17.31
N VAL A 21 -5.82 -7.92 17.33
CA VAL A 21 -6.56 -7.45 16.14
C VAL A 21 -5.83 -6.26 15.48
N HIS A 22 -5.38 -5.30 16.28
CA HIS A 22 -4.61 -4.17 15.74
C HIS A 22 -3.29 -4.61 15.10
N LYS A 23 -2.59 -5.57 15.73
CA LYS A 23 -1.37 -6.14 15.17
C LYS A 23 -1.64 -6.88 13.86
N LEU A 24 -2.73 -7.66 13.77
CA LEU A 24 -3.14 -8.31 12.53
C LEU A 24 -3.42 -7.29 11.43
N GLU A 25 -4.11 -6.19 11.74
CA GLU A 25 -4.36 -5.11 10.78
C GLU A 25 -3.05 -4.52 10.22
N GLN A 26 -2.06 -4.29 11.08
CA GLN A 26 -0.74 -3.84 10.65
C GLN A 26 -0.03 -4.86 9.76
N LEU A 27 -0.06 -6.14 10.14
CA LEU A 27 0.54 -7.22 9.36
C LEU A 27 -0.12 -7.38 7.99
N LEU A 28 -1.44 -7.25 7.89
CA LEU A 28 -2.16 -7.27 6.61
C LEU A 28 -1.76 -6.09 5.70
N LYS A 29 -1.43 -4.91 6.27
CA LYS A 29 -1.04 -3.73 5.50
C LYS A 29 0.42 -3.76 5.04
N ILE A 30 1.36 -4.25 5.88
CA ILE A 30 2.81 -4.12 5.64
C ILE A 30 3.63 -5.36 5.94
N GLY A 31 3.06 -6.40 6.58
CA GLY A 31 3.76 -7.63 6.94
C GLY A 31 4.03 -8.56 5.75
N ASN A 32 4.86 -9.56 5.95
CA ASN A 32 5.07 -10.64 5.00
C ASN A 32 4.18 -11.86 5.31
N ARG A 33 4.15 -12.85 4.40
CA ARG A 33 3.29 -14.04 4.51
C ARG A 33 3.66 -14.92 5.73
N GLU A 34 4.95 -15.02 6.04
CA GLU A 34 5.46 -15.82 7.16
C GLU A 34 5.04 -15.21 8.49
N GLU A 35 5.25 -13.91 8.67
CA GLU A 35 4.84 -13.18 9.88
C GLU A 35 3.33 -13.28 10.13
N ILE A 36 2.50 -13.21 9.10
CA ILE A 36 1.04 -13.35 9.21
C ILE A 36 0.69 -14.77 9.64
N SER A 37 1.29 -15.78 9.01
CA SER A 37 1.02 -17.18 9.32
C SER A 37 1.44 -17.55 10.75
N GLU A 38 2.62 -17.15 11.18
CA GLU A 38 3.12 -17.36 12.53
C GLU A 38 2.22 -16.66 13.57
N PHE A 39 1.90 -15.41 13.32
CA PHE A 39 1.05 -14.64 14.23
C PHE A 39 -0.35 -15.24 14.38
N LEU A 40 -1.00 -15.67 13.30
CA LEU A 40 -2.31 -16.30 13.35
C LEU A 40 -2.26 -17.68 14.02
N ASN A 41 -1.19 -18.44 13.80
CA ASN A 41 -0.97 -19.71 14.48
C ASN A 41 -0.86 -19.52 16.00
N ASP A 42 -0.11 -18.53 16.45
CA ASP A 42 0.04 -18.20 17.87
C ASP A 42 -1.30 -17.68 18.45
N MET A 43 -1.96 -16.76 17.77
CA MET A 43 -3.22 -16.14 18.19
C MET A 43 -4.36 -17.17 18.38
N LEU A 44 -4.39 -18.23 17.55
CA LEU A 44 -5.40 -19.28 17.59
C LEU A 44 -5.00 -20.48 18.44
N SER A 45 -3.79 -20.50 19.03
CA SER A 45 -3.30 -21.57 19.87
C SER A 45 -3.86 -21.50 21.28
N ASN A 46 -4.09 -22.68 21.89
CA ASN A 46 -4.45 -22.83 23.31
C ASN A 46 -5.68 -21.99 23.77
N LYS A 47 -6.63 -21.74 22.87
CA LYS A 47 -7.85 -21.01 23.15
C LYS A 47 -9.02 -21.95 23.36
N ASN A 48 -9.97 -21.54 24.21
CA ASN A 48 -11.23 -22.25 24.35
C ASN A 48 -12.18 -21.95 23.17
N ARG A 49 -13.29 -22.68 23.08
CA ARG A 49 -14.22 -22.60 21.95
C ARG A 49 -14.82 -21.20 21.75
N ASP A 50 -15.19 -20.53 22.85
CA ASP A 50 -15.83 -19.22 22.79
C ASP A 50 -14.83 -18.13 22.37
N GLU A 51 -13.60 -18.19 22.89
CA GLU A 51 -12.49 -17.32 22.46
C GLU A 51 -12.19 -17.51 20.98
N ILE A 52 -12.13 -18.75 20.48
CA ILE A 52 -11.89 -19.05 19.07
C ILE A 52 -12.99 -18.46 18.19
N ASN A 53 -14.26 -18.66 18.53
CA ASN A 53 -15.38 -18.12 17.77
C ASN A 53 -15.32 -16.59 17.70
N TYR A 54 -14.97 -15.93 18.79
CA TYR A 54 -14.81 -14.49 18.82
C TYR A 54 -13.61 -14.02 17.96
N LEU A 55 -12.48 -14.71 18.07
CA LEU A 55 -11.29 -14.41 17.26
C LEU A 55 -11.54 -14.59 15.75
N ILE A 56 -12.26 -15.63 15.35
CA ILE A 56 -12.66 -15.85 13.96
C ILE A 56 -13.41 -14.64 13.41
N ILE A 57 -14.43 -14.16 14.16
CA ILE A 57 -15.22 -12.99 13.76
C ILE A 57 -14.32 -11.76 13.62
N GLN A 58 -13.40 -11.54 14.57
CA GLN A 58 -12.49 -10.41 14.56
C GLN A 58 -11.49 -10.48 13.37
N ILE A 59 -10.94 -11.66 13.08
CA ILE A 59 -10.04 -11.89 11.95
C ILE A 59 -10.75 -11.59 10.63
N LEU A 60 -11.95 -12.16 10.43
CA LEU A 60 -12.74 -11.96 9.22
C LEU A 60 -13.15 -10.49 9.04
N ALA A 61 -13.60 -9.83 10.12
CA ALA A 61 -13.95 -8.41 10.09
C ALA A 61 -12.73 -7.52 9.78
N THR A 62 -11.55 -7.89 10.28
CA THR A 62 -10.31 -7.15 10.03
C THR A 62 -9.86 -7.32 8.58
N ALA A 63 -9.85 -8.55 8.04
CA ALA A 63 -9.53 -8.80 6.64
C ALA A 63 -10.50 -8.05 5.71
N HIS A 64 -11.81 -8.15 5.97
CA HIS A 64 -12.83 -7.40 5.23
C HIS A 64 -12.56 -5.89 5.28
N ARG A 65 -12.37 -5.31 6.46
CA ARG A 65 -12.13 -3.87 6.64
C ARG A 65 -10.89 -3.41 5.89
N CYS A 66 -9.79 -4.16 5.95
CA CYS A 66 -8.54 -3.80 5.26
C CYS A 66 -8.69 -3.81 3.74
N VAL A 67 -9.46 -4.74 3.17
CA VAL A 67 -9.69 -4.83 1.72
C VAL A 67 -10.76 -3.84 1.27
N SER A 68 -11.81 -3.59 2.05
CA SER A 68 -12.90 -2.68 1.69
C SER A 68 -12.50 -1.21 1.52
N VAL A 69 -11.35 -0.80 2.06
CA VAL A 69 -10.80 0.56 1.90
C VAL A 69 -10.15 0.75 0.51
N LEU A 70 -9.84 -0.35 -0.19
CA LEU A 70 -9.29 -0.28 -1.53
C LEU A 70 -10.35 0.22 -2.51
N SER A 71 -9.95 1.06 -3.46
CA SER A 71 -10.86 1.63 -4.46
C SER A 71 -11.36 0.61 -5.49
N ASP A 72 -10.92 -0.63 -5.40
CA ASP A 72 -11.30 -1.73 -6.29
C ASP A 72 -12.54 -2.45 -5.75
N ASN A 73 -13.68 -2.26 -6.42
CA ASN A 73 -14.95 -2.88 -6.04
C ASN A 73 -14.95 -4.42 -6.18
N ASP A 74 -14.03 -4.98 -6.96
CA ASP A 74 -13.93 -6.42 -7.17
C ASP A 74 -13.06 -7.12 -6.12
N ALA A 75 -12.23 -6.38 -5.37
CA ALA A 75 -11.30 -6.91 -4.38
C ALA A 75 -11.99 -7.74 -3.28
N LEU A 76 -13.14 -7.29 -2.77
CA LEU A 76 -13.93 -8.04 -1.78
C LEU A 76 -14.53 -9.30 -2.39
N SER A 77 -15.02 -9.22 -3.63
CA SER A 77 -15.56 -10.37 -4.35
C SER A 77 -14.46 -11.40 -4.60
N GLU A 78 -13.26 -10.96 -4.96
CA GLU A 78 -12.09 -11.82 -5.12
C GLU A 78 -11.75 -12.53 -3.80
N LEU A 79 -11.67 -11.80 -2.68
CA LEU A 79 -11.32 -12.36 -1.37
C LEU A 79 -12.31 -13.44 -0.91
N PHE A 80 -13.60 -13.22 -1.10
CA PHE A 80 -14.63 -14.12 -0.58
C PHE A 80 -15.17 -15.13 -1.59
N SER A 81 -14.81 -15.06 -2.88
CA SER A 81 -15.24 -16.03 -3.89
C SER A 81 -14.42 -17.32 -3.85
N SER A 82 -13.12 -17.22 -3.58
CA SER A 82 -12.20 -18.37 -3.66
C SER A 82 -12.29 -19.29 -2.44
N ASN A 83 -12.51 -18.70 -1.25
CA ASN A 83 -12.58 -19.41 0.03
C ASN A 83 -13.54 -18.68 0.96
N ASN A 84 -14.85 -18.89 0.78
CA ASN A 84 -15.80 -18.28 1.69
C ASN A 84 -15.98 -19.16 2.94
N PRO A 85 -15.31 -18.83 4.06
CA PRO A 85 -15.46 -19.59 5.32
C PRO A 85 -16.88 -19.53 5.87
N PHE A 86 -17.73 -18.60 5.37
CA PHE A 86 -19.13 -18.50 5.73
C PHE A 86 -20.04 -19.47 4.98
N THR A 87 -19.64 -19.94 3.78
CA THR A 87 -20.48 -20.81 2.94
C THR A 87 -20.19 -22.29 3.13
N SER A 88 -18.97 -22.64 3.54
CA SER A 88 -18.56 -24.04 3.55
C SER A 88 -19.08 -24.86 4.73
N ARG A 89 -19.44 -24.28 5.88
CA ARG A 89 -20.14 -24.97 7.00
C ARG A 89 -20.55 -24.00 8.12
N LEU A 90 -21.81 -23.91 8.40
CA LEU A 90 -22.38 -23.44 9.68
C LEU A 90 -22.13 -24.45 10.84
N SER A 91 -21.24 -25.42 10.71
CA SER A 91 -20.82 -26.27 11.80
C SER A 91 -19.55 -25.66 12.41
N PHE A 92 -19.72 -25.06 13.56
CA PHE A 92 -18.71 -24.41 14.39
C PHE A 92 -17.66 -25.39 15.00
N ASP A 93 -17.23 -26.41 14.27
CA ASP A 93 -16.15 -27.27 14.69
C ASP A 93 -14.82 -26.70 14.13
N PHE A 94 -14.19 -25.85 14.96
CA PHE A 94 -12.85 -25.37 14.69
C PHE A 94 -11.88 -26.56 14.67
N ASN A 95 -11.26 -26.80 13.53
CA ASN A 95 -10.27 -27.82 13.30
C ASN A 95 -9.09 -27.24 12.51
N GLU A 96 -8.03 -28.02 12.34
CA GLU A 96 -6.83 -27.58 11.59
C GLU A 96 -7.12 -27.18 10.13
N GLN A 97 -8.12 -27.81 9.50
CA GLN A 97 -8.51 -27.40 8.15
C GLN A 97 -9.10 -25.98 8.15
N TYR A 98 -10.02 -25.70 9.07
CA TYR A 98 -10.64 -24.37 9.19
C TYR A 98 -9.62 -23.27 9.55
N LYS A 99 -8.69 -23.60 10.44
CA LYS A 99 -7.55 -22.73 10.77
C LYS A 99 -6.71 -22.39 9.55
N ASN A 100 -6.39 -23.38 8.72
CA ASN A 100 -5.61 -23.20 7.50
C ASN A 100 -6.40 -22.36 6.46
N GLU A 101 -7.71 -22.56 6.34
CA GLU A 101 -8.58 -21.73 5.49
C GLU A 101 -8.60 -20.26 5.96
N LEU A 102 -8.62 -20.01 7.27
CA LEU A 102 -8.58 -18.67 7.84
C LEU A 102 -7.23 -17.98 7.59
N ILE A 103 -6.14 -18.72 7.75
CA ILE A 103 -4.80 -18.23 7.44
C ILE A 103 -4.70 -17.91 5.94
N SER A 104 -5.17 -18.81 5.06
CA SER A 104 -5.17 -18.59 3.61
C SER A 104 -5.93 -17.33 3.24
N LEU A 105 -7.12 -17.10 3.82
CA LEU A 105 -7.90 -15.89 3.57
C LEU A 105 -7.13 -14.61 3.98
N CYS A 106 -6.43 -14.63 5.09
CA CYS A 106 -5.61 -13.47 5.50
C CYS A 106 -4.42 -13.25 4.56
N LEU A 107 -3.81 -14.32 4.05
CA LEU A 107 -2.74 -14.23 3.06
C LEU A 107 -3.25 -13.69 1.72
N ASP A 108 -4.43 -14.12 1.27
CA ASP A 108 -5.08 -13.60 0.07
C ASP A 108 -5.43 -12.13 0.24
N ALA A 109 -5.96 -11.72 1.41
CA ALA A 109 -6.20 -10.31 1.74
C ALA A 109 -4.91 -9.48 1.66
N ARG A 110 -3.79 -9.99 2.19
CA ARG A 110 -2.47 -9.34 2.09
C ARG A 110 -2.00 -9.18 0.66
N ASP A 111 -2.18 -10.21 -0.17
CA ASP A 111 -1.78 -10.18 -1.57
C ASP A 111 -2.62 -9.17 -2.37
N ILE A 112 -3.92 -9.09 -2.14
CA ILE A 112 -4.82 -8.08 -2.72
C ILE A 112 -4.36 -6.67 -2.32
N ILE A 113 -4.13 -6.42 -1.03
CA ILE A 113 -3.66 -5.13 -0.52
C ILE A 113 -2.31 -4.75 -1.15
N SER A 114 -1.37 -5.70 -1.22
CA SER A 114 -0.05 -5.49 -1.80
C SER A 114 -0.11 -5.13 -3.29
N ARG A 115 -0.99 -5.79 -4.06
CA ARG A 115 -1.21 -5.48 -5.49
C ARG A 115 -1.78 -4.08 -5.67
N SER A 116 -2.79 -3.72 -4.88
CA SER A 116 -3.40 -2.39 -4.93
C SER A 116 -2.40 -1.28 -4.60
N GLN A 117 -1.61 -1.43 -3.53
CA GLN A 117 -0.56 -0.48 -3.14
C GLN A 117 0.52 -0.32 -4.23
N ARG A 118 0.88 -1.42 -4.90
CA ARG A 118 1.85 -1.39 -6.01
C ARG A 118 1.29 -0.63 -7.21
N HIS A 119 0.06 -0.93 -7.59
CA HIS A 119 -0.61 -0.27 -8.70
C HIS A 119 -0.78 1.24 -8.47
N GLU A 120 -1.18 1.64 -7.27
CA GLU A 120 -1.26 3.06 -6.89
C GLU A 120 0.12 3.75 -6.98
N SER A 121 1.17 3.08 -6.47
CA SER A 121 2.54 3.60 -6.52
C SER A 121 3.04 3.75 -7.96
N GLU A 122 2.78 2.78 -8.84
CA GLU A 122 3.12 2.84 -10.27
C GLU A 122 2.37 3.99 -10.95
N THR A 123 1.08 4.14 -10.70
CA THR A 123 0.26 5.23 -11.25
C THR A 123 0.78 6.60 -10.84
N ILE A 124 1.14 6.81 -9.57
CA ILE A 124 1.72 8.08 -9.08
C ILE A 124 3.05 8.35 -9.77
N CYS A 125 3.91 7.35 -9.90
CA CYS A 125 5.19 7.50 -10.59
C CYS A 125 5.02 7.87 -12.07
N ASP A 126 4.11 7.23 -12.78
CA ASP A 126 3.84 7.52 -14.19
C ASP A 126 3.27 8.93 -14.39
N ARG A 127 2.38 9.37 -13.50
CA ARG A 127 1.86 10.73 -13.50
C ARG A 127 2.97 11.77 -13.19
N ALA A 128 3.92 11.44 -12.31
CA ALA A 128 5.08 12.31 -12.07
C ALA A 128 5.97 12.46 -13.32
N LEU A 129 6.19 11.37 -14.04
CA LEU A 129 6.93 11.41 -15.32
C LEU A 129 6.17 12.19 -16.38
N GLN A 130 4.86 12.12 -16.41
CA GLN A 130 4.04 12.93 -17.31
C GLN A 130 4.19 14.43 -17.00
N ILE A 131 4.12 14.83 -15.73
CA ILE A 131 4.39 16.21 -15.30
C ILE A 131 5.76 16.67 -15.78
N ILE A 132 6.81 15.85 -15.62
CA ILE A 132 8.15 16.17 -16.12
C ILE A 132 8.14 16.36 -17.64
N ASN A 133 7.48 15.47 -18.39
CA ASN A 133 7.41 15.55 -19.85
C ASN A 133 6.66 16.81 -20.34
N ASP A 134 5.61 17.20 -19.65
CA ASP A 134 4.76 18.32 -20.05
C ASP A 134 5.34 19.67 -19.62
N GLU A 135 6.04 19.70 -18.48
CA GLU A 135 6.47 20.93 -17.83
C GLU A 135 8.00 21.12 -17.76
N TYR A 136 8.83 20.29 -18.41
CA TYR A 136 10.30 20.40 -18.35
C TYR A 136 10.83 21.78 -18.76
N MET A 137 10.09 22.52 -19.58
CA MET A 137 10.43 23.87 -20.01
C MET A 137 10.24 24.92 -18.90
N ASN A 138 9.47 24.63 -17.88
CA ASN A 138 9.32 25.50 -16.73
C ASN A 138 10.58 25.43 -15.87
N GLU A 139 11.28 26.58 -15.75
CA GLU A 139 12.51 26.70 -14.97
C GLU A 139 12.31 26.31 -13.50
N ASP A 140 11.16 26.69 -12.92
CA ASP A 140 10.79 26.50 -11.52
C ASP A 140 10.25 25.10 -11.22
N LEU A 141 10.19 24.18 -12.20
CA LEU A 141 9.69 22.83 -11.98
C LEU A 141 10.48 22.12 -10.89
N SER A 142 9.82 21.82 -9.79
CA SER A 142 10.41 21.22 -8.59
C SER A 142 9.68 19.94 -8.14
N LEU A 143 10.34 19.15 -7.30
CA LEU A 143 9.73 17.99 -6.64
C LEU A 143 8.52 18.40 -5.82
N THR A 144 8.57 19.57 -5.16
CA THR A 144 7.45 20.09 -4.34
C THR A 144 6.25 20.37 -5.20
N ASP A 145 6.41 21.11 -6.33
CA ASP A 145 5.29 21.39 -7.24
C ASP A 145 4.67 20.10 -7.80
N ALA A 146 5.51 19.14 -8.19
CA ALA A 146 5.01 17.86 -8.68
C ALA A 146 4.26 17.08 -7.59
N SER A 147 4.75 17.09 -6.36
CA SER A 147 4.10 16.40 -5.24
C SER A 147 2.76 17.04 -4.87
N ASP A 148 2.68 18.36 -4.89
CA ASP A 148 1.43 19.11 -4.63
C ASP A 148 0.36 18.79 -5.68
N LYS A 149 0.75 18.76 -6.97
CA LYS A 149 -0.16 18.37 -8.08
C LYS A 149 -0.65 16.93 -7.96
N LEU A 150 0.15 16.05 -7.40
CA LEU A 150 -0.18 14.63 -7.21
C LEU A 150 -0.91 14.35 -5.88
N GLY A 151 -0.99 15.33 -4.98
CA GLY A 151 -1.62 15.18 -3.67
C GLY A 151 -0.83 14.28 -2.72
N VAL A 152 0.50 14.20 -2.86
CA VAL A 152 1.38 13.37 -2.04
C VAL A 152 2.47 14.21 -1.37
N SER A 153 3.13 13.67 -0.34
CA SER A 153 4.26 14.38 0.27
C SER A 153 5.50 14.34 -0.63
N PRO A 154 6.36 15.40 -0.63
CA PRO A 154 7.61 15.41 -1.37
C PRO A 154 8.55 14.25 -1.00
N ASN A 155 8.61 13.89 0.28
CA ASN A 155 9.40 12.77 0.76
C ASN A 155 8.92 11.43 0.18
N TYR A 156 7.62 11.21 0.13
CA TYR A 156 7.05 10.01 -0.46
C TYR A 156 7.34 9.95 -1.96
N LEU A 157 7.09 11.02 -2.70
CA LEU A 157 7.34 11.07 -4.14
C LEU A 157 8.82 10.85 -4.47
N SER A 158 9.73 11.47 -3.70
CA SER A 158 11.18 11.29 -3.87
C SER A 158 11.61 9.84 -3.67
N ALA A 159 11.13 9.19 -2.60
CA ALA A 159 11.41 7.78 -2.30
C ALA A 159 10.84 6.85 -3.38
N LEU A 160 9.63 7.14 -3.85
CA LEU A 160 8.95 6.35 -4.88
C LEU A 160 9.70 6.42 -6.22
N ILE A 161 10.04 7.61 -6.69
CA ILE A 161 10.81 7.81 -7.92
C ILE A 161 12.16 7.10 -7.83
N LYS A 162 12.89 7.27 -6.72
CA LYS A 162 14.18 6.62 -6.51
C LYS A 162 14.05 5.09 -6.53
N LYS A 163 13.01 4.53 -5.91
CA LYS A 163 12.74 3.09 -5.91
C LYS A 163 12.39 2.56 -7.31
N THR A 164 11.58 3.30 -8.07
CA THR A 164 11.02 2.82 -9.35
C THR A 164 11.97 3.08 -10.53
N LYS A 165 12.66 4.23 -10.54
CA LYS A 165 13.52 4.66 -11.67
C LYS A 165 15.01 4.63 -11.36
N SER A 166 15.39 4.32 -10.12
CA SER A 166 16.80 4.34 -9.65
C SER A 166 17.50 5.71 -9.80
N GLN A 167 16.72 6.77 -10.00
CA GLN A 167 17.16 8.15 -10.20
C GLN A 167 16.38 9.08 -9.26
N ASN A 168 16.85 10.30 -9.06
CA ASN A 168 16.08 11.33 -8.35
C ASN A 168 15.29 12.20 -9.35
N PHE A 169 14.32 12.96 -8.82
CA PHE A 169 13.45 13.83 -9.63
C PHE A 169 14.25 14.83 -10.50
N ILE A 170 15.26 15.47 -9.93
CA ILE A 170 16.09 16.47 -10.63
C ILE A 170 16.84 15.81 -11.78
N ALA A 171 17.38 14.60 -11.60
CA ALA A 171 18.06 13.86 -12.65
C ALA A 171 17.13 13.56 -13.83
N LEU A 172 15.87 13.15 -13.55
CA LEU A 172 14.86 12.89 -14.58
C LEU A 172 14.49 14.17 -15.36
N VAL A 173 14.32 15.30 -14.67
CA VAL A 173 14.07 16.60 -15.30
C VAL A 173 15.25 16.99 -16.20
N THR A 174 16.47 16.86 -15.69
CA THR A 174 17.70 17.17 -16.44
C THR A 174 17.83 16.29 -17.68
N GLU A 175 17.61 14.99 -17.54
CA GLU A 175 17.63 14.04 -18.67
C GLU A 175 16.63 14.44 -19.77
N ARG A 176 15.40 14.79 -19.36
CA ARG A 176 14.35 15.24 -20.29
C ARG A 176 14.72 16.54 -21.00
N ARG A 177 15.28 17.51 -20.27
CA ARG A 177 15.76 18.78 -20.80
C ARG A 177 16.92 18.59 -21.79
N MET A 178 17.88 17.75 -21.45
CA MET A 178 19.04 17.44 -22.32
C MET A 178 18.62 16.74 -23.60
N LYS A 179 17.65 15.82 -23.50
CA LYS A 179 17.08 15.19 -24.69
C LYS A 179 16.41 16.20 -25.61
N ALA A 180 15.60 17.12 -25.08
CA ALA A 180 14.95 18.17 -25.84
C ALA A 180 16.00 19.12 -26.48
N ALA A 181 17.06 19.49 -25.75
CA ALA A 181 18.13 20.33 -26.26
C ALA A 181 18.88 19.64 -27.41
N SER A 182 19.17 18.36 -27.28
CA SER A 182 19.81 17.57 -28.36
C SER A 182 18.94 17.52 -29.62
N ASP A 183 17.62 17.29 -29.45
CA ASP A 183 16.70 17.26 -30.58
C ASP A 183 16.64 18.63 -31.30
N LEU A 184 16.61 19.74 -30.55
CA LEU A 184 16.62 21.09 -31.12
C LEU A 184 17.92 21.42 -31.82
N LEU A 185 19.09 21.00 -31.30
CA LEU A 185 20.39 21.16 -31.92
C LEU A 185 20.51 20.43 -33.28
N LEU A 186 19.91 19.25 -33.35
CA LEU A 186 19.96 18.44 -34.57
C LEU A 186 18.94 18.86 -35.62
N CYS A 187 17.77 19.37 -35.20
CA CYS A 187 16.65 19.64 -36.10
C CYS A 187 16.47 21.11 -36.45
N THR A 188 17.21 22.04 -35.83
CA THR A 188 17.03 23.48 -36.05
C THR A 188 18.33 24.23 -36.18
N SER A 189 18.27 25.47 -36.66
CA SER A 189 19.40 26.43 -36.72
C SER A 189 19.38 27.43 -35.55
N MET A 190 18.68 27.09 -34.45
CA MET A 190 18.60 27.95 -33.29
C MET A 190 19.93 28.15 -32.60
N LYS A 191 20.15 29.32 -32.02
CA LYS A 191 21.32 29.56 -31.18
C LYS A 191 21.27 28.83 -29.88
N ILE A 192 22.41 28.47 -29.30
CA ILE A 192 22.52 27.74 -28.03
C ILE A 192 21.72 28.43 -26.92
N PHE A 193 21.76 29.77 -26.82
CA PHE A 193 21.00 30.55 -25.88
C PHE A 193 19.46 30.33 -26.01
N GLU A 194 18.96 30.35 -27.26
CA GLU A 194 17.53 30.13 -27.53
C GLU A 194 17.10 28.71 -27.17
N ILE A 195 18.00 27.73 -27.39
CA ILE A 195 17.76 26.33 -27.01
C ILE A 195 17.73 26.17 -25.49
N SER A 196 18.70 26.80 -24.77
CA SER A 196 18.69 26.70 -23.29
C SER A 196 17.41 27.25 -22.68
N GLN A 197 16.95 28.41 -23.14
CA GLN A 197 15.67 28.98 -22.67
C GLN A 197 14.48 28.09 -22.98
N LYS A 198 14.41 27.50 -24.17
CA LYS A 198 13.34 26.55 -24.53
C LYS A 198 13.39 25.24 -23.75
N CYS A 199 14.51 24.88 -23.19
CA CYS A 199 14.67 23.68 -22.38
C CYS A 199 14.56 23.94 -20.87
N GLY A 200 14.15 25.15 -20.46
CA GLY A 200 13.91 25.47 -19.06
C GLY A 200 15.15 25.85 -18.28
N TYR A 201 16.14 26.45 -18.95
CA TYR A 201 17.32 27.03 -18.32
C TYR A 201 17.35 28.56 -18.57
N SER A 202 17.51 29.32 -17.48
CA SER A 202 17.66 30.77 -17.56
C SER A 202 19.02 31.20 -18.12
N ASP A 203 20.03 30.35 -17.96
CA ASP A 203 21.41 30.57 -18.42
C ASP A 203 21.85 29.45 -19.34
N GLN A 204 22.77 29.78 -20.28
CA GLN A 204 23.38 28.84 -21.23
C GLN A 204 24.58 28.07 -20.64
N HIS A 205 25.01 28.40 -19.40
CA HIS A 205 26.13 27.81 -18.71
C HIS A 205 25.64 26.75 -17.70
#